data_f04eab661fc4207a91c48e98813e10bd
#
_entry.id   f04eab661fc4207a91c48e98813e10bd
#
_cell.length_a   1.000
_cell.length_b   1.000
_cell.length_c   1.000
_cell.angle_alpha   90.00
_cell.angle_beta   90.00
_cell.angle_gamma   90.00
#
_symmetry.space_group_name_H-M   'P 1'
#
loop_
_entity.id
_entity.type
_entity.pdbx_description
1 polymer ?
#
loop_
_entity_poly.entity_id
_entity_poly.type
_entity_poly.pdbx_seq_one_letter_code
_entity_poly.pdbx_strand_id
1 'polypeptide(L)'
;MHTDDRRTVSGCFLFADHGLTEAAEAILDRCPIRSYRKGELIYSRDCFERAVGVLLSGEAEVLKGRGVVLNTLSAGDSFGVAGLFTENDRYVSDIRAVRPCRVLLLSAPALEQLFAADNAAALGYIRFLSGRICFLNQKLDAFTSSSAEGRIVVWL
;
A
#
# COMPACT_ATOMS: atom_id res chain seq x y z
N MET A 1 9.22 8.57 -16.54
CA MET A 1 7.84 8.68 -15.98
C MET A 1 7.14 9.89 -16.61
N HIS A 2 5.86 9.75 -16.99
CA HIS A 2 5.10 10.86 -17.60
C HIS A 2 4.73 11.92 -16.54
N THR A 3 4.38 13.15 -17.01
CA THR A 3 4.01 14.27 -16.12
C THR A 3 2.82 13.95 -15.22
N ASP A 4 1.80 13.28 -15.78
CA ASP A 4 0.62 12.87 -14.99
C ASP A 4 0.94 11.81 -13.93
N ASP A 5 1.86 10.88 -14.25
CA ASP A 5 2.34 9.90 -13.30
C ASP A 5 3.08 10.58 -12.13
N ARG A 6 3.91 11.57 -12.41
CA ARG A 6 4.63 12.36 -11.38
C ARG A 6 3.67 13.09 -10.46
N ARG A 7 2.61 13.69 -11.01
CA ARG A 7 1.56 14.33 -10.22
C ARG A 7 0.88 13.32 -9.29
N THR A 8 0.52 12.14 -9.80
CA THR A 8 -0.11 11.08 -9.02
C THR A 8 0.80 10.60 -7.91
N VAL A 9 2.07 10.34 -8.21
CA VAL A 9 3.07 9.87 -7.22
C VAL A 9 3.36 10.95 -6.17
N SER A 10 3.42 12.22 -6.56
CA SER A 10 3.59 13.34 -5.61
C SER A 10 2.48 13.41 -4.57
N GLY A 11 1.28 12.93 -4.89
CA GLY A 11 0.16 12.84 -3.94
C GLY A 11 0.14 11.56 -3.10
N CYS A 12 1.02 10.58 -3.34
CA CYS A 12 1.04 9.38 -2.54
C CYS A 12 1.66 9.60 -1.15
N PHE A 13 1.47 8.64 -0.26
CA PHE A 13 1.87 8.74 1.16
C PHE A 13 3.36 9.06 1.39
N LEU A 14 4.23 8.77 0.43
CA LEU A 14 5.67 9.05 0.54
C LEU A 14 5.97 10.55 0.39
N PHE A 15 5.21 11.26 -0.43
CA PHE A 15 5.55 12.60 -0.89
C PHE A 15 4.47 13.65 -0.60
N ALA A 16 3.32 13.26 -0.06
CA ALA A 16 2.16 14.13 0.15
C ALA A 16 2.47 15.42 0.92
N ASP A 17 3.42 15.36 1.86
CA ASP A 17 3.75 16.48 2.73
C ASP A 17 4.79 17.45 2.14
N HIS A 18 5.62 17.00 1.19
CA HIS A 18 6.77 17.79 0.70
C HIS A 18 6.97 17.77 -0.82
N GLY A 19 6.19 16.93 -1.53
CA GLY A 19 6.30 16.76 -2.98
C GLY A 19 7.51 15.92 -3.42
N LEU A 20 7.69 15.79 -4.73
CA LEU A 20 8.80 15.06 -5.33
C LEU A 20 10.05 15.94 -5.38
N THR A 21 11.16 15.42 -4.87
CA THR A 21 12.49 16.02 -5.05
C THR A 21 13.12 15.50 -6.35
N GLU A 22 14.07 16.25 -6.90
CA GLU A 22 14.81 15.83 -8.11
C GLU A 22 15.53 14.49 -7.91
N ALA A 23 16.11 14.28 -6.71
CA ALA A 23 16.74 13.01 -6.36
C ALA A 23 15.72 11.85 -6.31
N ALA A 24 14.54 12.08 -5.77
CA ALA A 24 13.45 11.10 -5.75
C ALA A 24 12.98 10.77 -7.18
N GLU A 25 12.79 11.77 -8.03
CA GLU A 25 12.39 11.56 -9.43
C GLU A 25 13.39 10.69 -10.19
N ALA A 26 14.69 10.92 -10.01
CA ALA A 26 15.73 10.14 -10.66
C ALA A 26 15.72 8.66 -10.24
N ILE A 27 15.33 8.36 -9.00
CA ILE A 27 15.16 6.99 -8.51
C ILE A 27 13.89 6.36 -9.09
N LEU A 28 12.77 7.10 -9.04
CA LEU A 28 11.47 6.63 -9.52
C LEU A 28 11.45 6.36 -11.04
N ASP A 29 12.19 7.14 -11.82
CA ASP A 29 12.31 6.94 -13.27
C ASP A 29 12.97 5.61 -13.65
N ARG A 30 13.71 4.99 -12.73
CA ARG A 30 14.32 3.67 -12.90
C ARG A 30 13.44 2.52 -12.40
N CYS A 31 12.35 2.83 -11.69
CA CYS A 31 11.43 1.84 -11.18
C CYS A 31 10.48 1.34 -12.27
N PRO A 32 10.15 0.04 -12.31
CA PRO A 32 9.28 -0.51 -13.33
C PRO A 32 7.83 -0.04 -13.16
N ILE A 33 7.19 0.26 -14.27
CA ILE A 33 5.75 0.49 -14.37
C ILE A 33 5.14 -0.69 -15.10
N ARG A 34 4.16 -1.35 -14.50
CA ARG A 34 3.41 -2.46 -15.10
C ARG A 34 1.97 -2.06 -15.39
N SER A 35 1.45 -2.62 -16.49
CA SER A 35 0.05 -2.44 -16.91
C SER A 35 -0.72 -3.74 -16.71
N TYR A 36 -1.95 -3.62 -16.21
CA TYR A 36 -2.83 -4.74 -15.95
C TYR A 36 -4.18 -4.48 -16.61
N ARG A 37 -4.76 -5.53 -17.18
CA ARG A 37 -6.10 -5.48 -17.76
C ARG A 37 -7.15 -5.66 -16.68
N LYS A 38 -8.38 -5.26 -16.98
CA LYS A 38 -9.52 -5.54 -16.12
C LYS A 38 -9.60 -7.04 -15.79
N GLY A 39 -9.73 -7.35 -14.51
CA GLY A 39 -9.83 -8.72 -13.98
C GLY A 39 -8.48 -9.38 -13.66
N GLU A 40 -7.35 -8.83 -14.10
CA GLU A 40 -6.03 -9.37 -13.78
C GLU A 40 -5.67 -9.14 -12.32
N LEU A 41 -4.98 -10.13 -11.74
CA LEU A 41 -4.38 -10.00 -10.41
C LEU A 41 -3.11 -9.16 -10.52
N ILE A 42 -3.08 -8.06 -9.77
CA ILE A 42 -1.93 -7.15 -9.65
C ILE A 42 -0.95 -7.72 -8.61
N TYR A 43 -1.51 -8.28 -7.54
CA TYR A 43 -0.77 -8.76 -6.38
C TYR A 43 -1.56 -9.90 -5.76
N SER A 44 -0.90 -11.01 -5.43
CA SER A 44 -1.54 -12.14 -4.77
C SER A 44 -0.53 -12.91 -3.92
N ARG A 45 -1.02 -13.74 -3.02
CA ARG A 45 -0.19 -14.59 -2.17
C ARG A 45 0.72 -15.53 -2.98
N ASP A 46 0.24 -16.02 -4.12
CA ASP A 46 0.94 -17.00 -4.96
C ASP A 46 1.81 -16.35 -6.03
N CYS A 47 1.61 -15.07 -6.30
CA CYS A 47 2.32 -14.34 -7.34
C CYS A 47 2.51 -12.88 -6.91
N PHE A 48 3.45 -12.63 -6.00
CA PHE A 48 3.78 -11.26 -5.60
C PHE A 48 5.28 -11.00 -5.69
N GLU A 49 5.61 -9.80 -6.12
CA GLU A 49 6.93 -9.23 -5.92
C GLU A 49 6.92 -8.47 -4.60
N ARG A 50 7.96 -8.61 -3.79
CA ARG A 50 8.16 -7.77 -2.61
C ARG A 50 8.47 -6.35 -3.06
N ALA A 51 7.42 -5.59 -3.30
CA ALA A 51 7.48 -4.20 -3.72
C ALA A 51 6.28 -3.43 -3.15
N VAL A 52 6.48 -2.15 -2.94
CA VAL A 52 5.37 -1.22 -2.76
C VAL A 52 4.83 -0.88 -4.14
N GLY A 53 3.54 -1.11 -4.36
CA GLY A 53 2.85 -0.66 -5.56
C GLY A 53 2.16 0.68 -5.32
N VAL A 54 2.34 1.62 -6.25
CA VAL A 54 1.58 2.87 -6.31
C VAL A 54 0.71 2.84 -7.56
N LEU A 55 -0.61 2.93 -7.39
CA LEU A 55 -1.53 2.94 -8.50
C LEU A 55 -1.45 4.28 -9.23
N LEU A 56 -0.94 4.29 -10.47
CA LEU A 56 -0.80 5.49 -11.29
C LEU A 56 -2.10 5.85 -11.99
N SER A 57 -2.85 4.84 -12.41
CA SER A 57 -4.15 5.00 -13.06
C SER A 57 -4.99 3.74 -12.93
N GLY A 58 -6.31 3.86 -13.09
CA GLY A 58 -7.25 2.76 -13.00
C GLY A 58 -7.87 2.63 -11.62
N GLU A 59 -8.45 1.45 -11.37
CA GLU A 59 -9.13 1.11 -10.13
C GLU A 59 -8.90 -0.37 -9.82
N ALA A 60 -8.63 -0.70 -8.57
CA ALA A 60 -8.38 -2.06 -8.11
C ALA A 60 -9.11 -2.34 -6.79
N GLU A 61 -9.39 -3.60 -6.54
CA GLU A 61 -10.01 -4.10 -5.30
C GLU A 61 -9.00 -4.91 -4.49
N VAL A 62 -8.97 -4.66 -3.19
CA VAL A 62 -8.25 -5.48 -2.22
C VAL A 62 -9.19 -6.58 -1.73
N LEU A 63 -8.82 -7.83 -1.98
CA LEU A 63 -9.62 -9.02 -1.70
C LEU A 63 -8.99 -9.83 -0.57
N LYS A 64 -9.81 -10.46 0.26
CA LYS A 64 -9.37 -11.40 1.28
C LYS A 64 -10.26 -12.65 1.31
N GLY A 65 -9.63 -13.80 1.58
CA GLY A 65 -10.34 -15.06 1.67
C GLY A 65 -10.99 -15.47 0.35
N ARG A 66 -12.28 -15.76 0.36
CA ARG A 66 -13.04 -16.21 -0.81
C ARG A 66 -13.55 -15.05 -1.69
N GLY A 67 -12.75 -13.99 -1.86
CA GLY A 67 -13.12 -12.87 -2.72
C GLY A 67 -13.92 -11.76 -2.04
N VAL A 68 -13.85 -11.67 -0.71
CA VAL A 68 -14.47 -10.55 0.02
C VAL A 68 -13.67 -9.28 -0.25
N VAL A 69 -14.34 -8.25 -0.78
CA VAL A 69 -13.75 -6.93 -1.02
C VAL A 69 -13.58 -6.22 0.32
N LEU A 70 -12.31 -5.93 0.66
CA LEU A 70 -11.97 -5.18 1.87
C LEU A 70 -11.88 -3.68 1.61
N ASN A 71 -11.39 -3.30 0.44
CA ASN A 71 -11.13 -1.92 0.09
C ASN A 71 -11.03 -1.78 -1.43
N THR A 72 -11.20 -0.55 -1.91
CA THR A 72 -10.98 -0.15 -3.29
C THR A 72 -9.79 0.81 -3.35
N LEU A 73 -8.90 0.62 -4.34
CA LEU A 73 -7.75 1.46 -4.60
C LEU A 73 -7.98 2.29 -5.86
N SER A 74 -7.65 3.55 -5.78
CA SER A 74 -7.69 4.53 -6.85
C SER A 74 -6.29 5.09 -7.14
N ALA A 75 -6.16 5.91 -8.19
CA ALA A 75 -4.89 6.56 -8.50
C ALA A 75 -4.33 7.35 -7.29
N GLY A 76 -3.07 7.14 -6.98
CA GLY A 76 -2.38 7.68 -5.79
C GLY A 76 -2.37 6.73 -4.59
N ASP A 77 -3.25 5.75 -4.53
CA ASP A 77 -3.25 4.74 -3.47
C ASP A 77 -2.10 3.75 -3.62
N SER A 78 -1.69 3.19 -2.50
CA SER A 78 -0.53 2.29 -2.42
C SER A 78 -0.89 0.98 -1.73
N PHE A 79 -0.16 -0.07 -2.07
CA PHE A 79 -0.29 -1.39 -1.46
C PHE A 79 1.08 -2.04 -1.24
N GLY A 80 1.11 -3.12 -0.47
CA GLY A 80 2.34 -3.86 -0.17
C GLY A 80 3.26 -3.19 0.85
N VAL A 81 2.87 -2.03 1.39
CA VAL A 81 3.72 -1.21 2.27
C VAL A 81 4.14 -1.95 3.54
N ALA A 82 3.20 -2.62 4.21
CA ALA A 82 3.48 -3.34 5.46
C ALA A 82 4.32 -4.60 5.26
N GLY A 83 4.25 -5.22 4.09
CA GLY A 83 4.92 -6.49 3.80
C GLY A 83 6.34 -6.38 3.27
N LEU A 84 6.78 -5.18 2.86
CA LEU A 84 8.03 -5.02 2.13
C LEU A 84 9.27 -5.42 2.93
N PHE A 85 9.35 -4.97 4.18
CA PHE A 85 10.49 -5.19 5.07
C PHE A 85 10.27 -6.32 6.08
N THR A 86 9.30 -7.20 5.83
CA THR A 86 9.06 -8.41 6.65
C THR A 86 9.11 -9.67 5.78
N GLU A 87 9.55 -10.76 6.36
CA GLU A 87 9.53 -12.08 5.71
C GLU A 87 8.18 -12.80 5.83
N ASN A 88 7.20 -12.19 6.49
CA ASN A 88 5.92 -12.81 6.76
C ASN A 88 4.90 -12.58 5.65
N ASP A 89 4.69 -13.61 4.83
CA ASP A 89 3.76 -13.58 3.68
C ASP A 89 2.28 -13.80 4.06
N ARG A 90 1.98 -14.04 5.34
CA ARG A 90 0.61 -14.36 5.80
C ARG A 90 -0.38 -13.19 5.66
N TYR A 91 0.13 -11.97 5.51
CA TYR A 91 -0.70 -10.75 5.43
C TYR A 91 -0.92 -10.25 4.01
N VAL A 92 -0.47 -11.02 3.02
CA VAL A 92 -0.70 -10.67 1.62
C VAL A 92 -2.19 -10.82 1.30
N SER A 93 -2.80 -9.73 0.85
CA SER A 93 -4.15 -9.73 0.28
C SER A 93 -4.05 -9.82 -1.23
N ASP A 94 -5.05 -10.36 -1.87
CA ASP A 94 -5.13 -10.32 -3.33
C ASP A 94 -5.58 -8.93 -3.78
N ILE A 95 -4.96 -8.42 -4.85
CA ILE A 95 -5.35 -7.15 -5.47
C ILE A 95 -5.66 -7.43 -6.93
N ARG A 96 -6.90 -7.10 -7.32
CA ARG A 96 -7.42 -7.34 -8.66
C ARG A 96 -7.81 -6.03 -9.34
N ALA A 97 -7.40 -5.87 -10.58
CA ALA A 97 -7.80 -4.71 -11.40
C ALA A 97 -9.30 -4.77 -11.71
N VAL A 98 -10.04 -3.74 -11.34
CA VAL A 98 -11.47 -3.54 -11.71
C VAL A 98 -11.58 -2.82 -13.03
N ARG A 99 -10.62 -1.95 -13.31
CA ARG A 99 -10.40 -1.26 -14.58
C ARG A 99 -8.96 -1.46 -15.02
N PRO A 100 -8.59 -1.19 -16.28
CA PRO A 100 -7.19 -1.21 -16.68
C PRO A 100 -6.34 -0.34 -15.76
N CYS A 101 -5.28 -0.90 -15.19
CA CYS A 101 -4.42 -0.26 -14.20
C CYS A 101 -2.99 -0.11 -14.71
N ARG A 102 -2.33 0.96 -14.27
CA ARG A 102 -0.88 1.13 -14.33
C ARG A 102 -0.35 1.29 -12.92
N VAL A 103 0.70 0.54 -12.60
CA VAL A 103 1.27 0.47 -11.26
C VAL A 103 2.76 0.70 -11.31
N LEU A 104 3.25 1.66 -10.52
CA LEU A 104 4.67 1.85 -10.25
C LEU A 104 5.08 0.90 -9.12
N LEU A 105 6.14 0.14 -9.33
CA LEU A 105 6.64 -0.83 -8.36
C LEU A 105 7.96 -0.37 -7.74
N LEU A 106 7.97 -0.20 -6.43
CA LEU A 106 9.12 0.22 -5.64
C LEU A 106 9.65 -0.98 -4.84
N SER A 107 10.77 -1.54 -5.28
CA SER A 107 11.44 -2.62 -4.55
C SER A 107 12.09 -2.12 -3.25
N ALA A 108 12.43 -3.02 -2.34
CA ALA A 108 13.14 -2.65 -1.12
C ALA A 108 14.44 -1.89 -1.39
N PRO A 109 15.33 -2.32 -2.31
CA PRO A 109 16.52 -1.53 -2.66
C PRO A 109 16.21 -0.14 -3.21
N ALA A 110 15.14 0.01 -4.01
CA ALA A 110 14.73 1.31 -4.54
C ALA A 110 14.26 2.25 -3.42
N LEU A 111 13.49 1.72 -2.46
CA LEU A 111 13.06 2.50 -1.30
C LEU A 111 14.21 2.85 -0.35
N GLU A 112 15.16 1.94 -0.15
CA GLU A 112 16.36 2.24 0.65
C GLU A 112 17.18 3.39 0.02
N GLN A 113 17.36 3.38 -1.31
CA GLN A 113 17.99 4.49 -2.02
C GLN A 113 17.18 5.79 -1.91
N LEU A 114 15.85 5.69 -2.02
CA LEU A 114 14.96 6.83 -1.87
C LEU A 114 15.07 7.43 -0.47
N PHE A 115 15.06 6.62 0.58
CA PHE A 115 15.15 7.08 1.96
C PHE A 115 16.52 7.71 2.28
N ALA A 116 17.58 7.20 1.68
CA ALA A 116 18.92 7.79 1.81
C ALA A 116 19.03 9.15 1.10
N ALA A 117 18.34 9.32 -0.03
CA ALA A 117 18.35 10.56 -0.81
C ALA A 117 17.30 11.57 -0.33
N ASP A 118 16.21 11.12 0.25
CA ASP A 118 15.06 11.92 0.68
C ASP A 118 14.53 11.41 2.02
N ASN A 119 15.03 11.98 3.10
CA ASN A 119 14.62 11.61 4.45
C ASN A 119 13.15 11.92 4.73
N ALA A 120 12.54 12.89 4.07
CA ALA A 120 11.13 13.20 4.23
C ALA A 120 10.24 12.08 3.67
N ALA A 121 10.67 11.39 2.61
CA ALA A 121 9.99 10.19 2.11
C ALA A 121 10.03 9.04 3.15
N ALA A 122 11.15 8.86 3.85
CA ALA A 122 11.25 7.89 4.95
C ALA A 122 10.28 8.22 6.09
N LEU A 123 10.16 9.49 6.46
CA LEU A 123 9.18 9.94 7.46
C LEU A 123 7.74 9.72 6.99
N GLY A 124 7.45 9.94 5.71
CA GLY A 124 6.16 9.61 5.09
C GLY A 124 5.82 8.12 5.25
N TYR A 125 6.78 7.25 5.00
CA TYR A 125 6.64 5.80 5.18
C TYR A 125 6.34 5.43 6.64
N ILE A 126 7.09 5.99 7.58
CA ILE A 126 6.90 5.77 9.02
C ILE A 126 5.53 6.27 9.48
N ARG A 127 5.11 7.46 9.06
CA ARG A 127 3.78 8.02 9.38
C ARG A 127 2.65 7.15 8.87
N PHE A 128 2.78 6.64 7.65
CA PHE A 128 1.80 5.72 7.08
C PHE A 128 1.66 4.46 7.92
N LEU A 129 2.78 3.80 8.28
CA LEU A 129 2.76 2.60 9.12
C LEU A 129 2.21 2.90 10.52
N SER A 130 2.60 4.02 11.13
CA SER A 130 2.09 4.45 12.44
C SER A 130 0.57 4.65 12.41
N GLY A 131 0.06 5.29 11.37
CA GLY A 131 -1.38 5.46 11.18
C GLY A 131 -2.12 4.12 11.02
N ARG A 132 -1.54 3.18 10.31
CA ARG A 132 -2.11 1.82 10.17
C ARG A 132 -2.12 1.07 11.49
N ILE A 133 -1.07 1.18 12.30
CA ILE A 133 -1.01 0.57 13.64
C ILE A 133 -2.10 1.16 14.54
N CYS A 134 -2.22 2.49 14.59
CA CYS A 134 -3.28 3.16 15.38
C CYS A 134 -4.68 2.71 14.95
N PHE A 135 -4.93 2.65 13.65
CA PHE A 135 -6.20 2.17 13.10
C PHE A 135 -6.50 0.72 13.53
N LEU A 136 -5.52 -0.17 13.44
CA LEU A 136 -5.67 -1.56 13.85
C LEU A 136 -5.93 -1.70 15.36
N ASN A 137 -5.23 -0.91 16.18
CA ASN A 137 -5.46 -0.89 17.63
C ASN A 137 -6.89 -0.42 17.98
N GLN A 138 -7.39 0.62 17.32
CA GLN A 138 -8.77 1.07 17.51
C GLN A 138 -9.80 -0.03 17.14
N LYS A 139 -9.52 -0.78 16.07
CA LYS A 139 -10.36 -1.93 15.69
C LYS A 139 -10.32 -3.04 16.73
N LEU A 140 -9.15 -3.36 17.26
CA LEU A 140 -8.98 -4.36 18.33
C LEU A 140 -9.71 -3.94 19.60
N ASP A 141 -9.62 -2.68 20.01
CA ASP A 141 -10.32 -2.15 21.18
C ASP A 141 -11.84 -2.27 21.03
N ALA A 142 -12.37 -1.98 19.84
CA ALA A 142 -13.78 -2.15 19.56
C ALA A 142 -14.23 -3.63 19.66
N PHE A 143 -13.42 -4.57 19.18
CA PHE A 143 -13.70 -6.00 19.29
C PHE A 143 -13.57 -6.53 20.72
N THR A 144 -12.56 -6.09 21.46
CA THR A 144 -12.35 -6.51 22.85
C THR A 144 -13.42 -5.96 23.78
N SER A 145 -13.89 -4.73 23.57
CA SER A 145 -14.98 -4.12 24.33
C SER A 145 -16.28 -4.91 24.14
N SER A 146 -16.64 -5.22 22.91
CA SER A 146 -17.85 -6.02 22.62
C SER A 146 -17.75 -7.45 23.15
N SER A 147 -16.55 -8.05 23.14
CA SER A 147 -16.35 -9.41 23.70
C SER A 147 -16.30 -9.40 25.23
N ALA A 148 -15.85 -8.33 25.86
CA ALA A 148 -15.86 -8.16 27.32
C ALA A 148 -17.28 -8.01 27.85
N GLU A 149 -18.15 -7.27 27.19
CA GLU A 149 -19.58 -7.20 27.51
C GLU A 149 -20.26 -8.58 27.37
N GLY A 150 -19.97 -9.32 26.30
CA GLY A 150 -20.45 -10.69 26.13
C GLY A 150 -19.93 -11.66 27.18
N ARG A 151 -18.68 -11.50 27.66
CA ARG A 151 -18.11 -12.31 28.75
C ARG A 151 -18.74 -12.00 30.10
N ILE A 152 -19.01 -10.74 30.40
CA ILE A 152 -19.67 -10.34 31.64
C ILE A 152 -21.08 -10.94 31.70
N VAL A 153 -21.82 -10.96 30.60
CA VAL A 153 -23.15 -11.56 30.51
C VAL A 153 -23.11 -13.07 30.74
N VAL A 154 -22.05 -13.76 30.33
CA VAL A 154 -21.89 -15.22 30.53
C VAL A 154 -21.53 -15.57 31.98
N TRP A 155 -20.91 -14.65 32.73
CA TRP A 155 -20.54 -14.85 34.15
C TRP A 155 -21.61 -14.37 35.11
N LEU A 156 -22.60 -13.68 34.66
CA LEU A 156 -23.79 -13.26 35.43
C LEU A 156 -24.96 -14.23 35.21
#